data_8b7fd29f3048f6a45f82b403877d4c64
#
_entry.id   8b7fd29f3048f6a45f82b403877d4c64
#
_cell.length_a   1.000
_cell.length_b   1.000
_cell.length_c   1.000
_cell.angle_alpha   90.00
_cell.angle_beta   90.00
_cell.angle_gamma   90.00
#
_symmetry.space_group_name_H-M   'P 1'
#
loop_
_entity.id
_entity.type
_entity.pdbx_description
1 polymer ?
#
loop_
_entity_poly.entity_id
_entity_poly.type
_entity_poly.pdbx_seq_one_letter_code
_entity_poly.pdbx_strand_id
1 'polypeptide(L)'
;MSLVGNLADLGLGEILQIVSLSRKSGVLTLQSRGRQGIIVFRFGQVVRATSSSIRYFLGEDLLKRKVVDEECLNKALQVQQGSAYKEKLGPILINRFNIPVEKIEEVVREQIERVVYSFFSWDEGSFEFE
;
A
#
# COMPACT_ATOMS: atom_id res chain seq x y z
N MET A 1 4.92 18.92 -10.74
CA MET A 1 6.34 18.58 -10.92
C MET A 1 6.44 17.15 -11.39
N SER A 2 7.28 16.90 -12.35
CA SER A 2 7.51 15.57 -12.87
C SER A 2 8.99 15.20 -12.72
N LEU A 3 9.27 13.99 -12.25
CA LEU A 3 10.63 13.51 -12.07
C LEU A 3 10.74 12.13 -12.74
N VAL A 4 11.65 12.00 -13.70
CA VAL A 4 11.82 10.77 -14.50
C VAL A 4 13.28 10.39 -14.54
N GLY A 5 13.58 9.11 -14.45
CA GLY A 5 14.96 8.65 -14.54
C GLY A 5 15.10 7.15 -14.41
N ASN A 6 16.33 6.73 -14.14
CA ASN A 6 16.70 5.33 -13.95
C ASN A 6 17.08 5.05 -12.50
N LEU A 7 16.62 3.91 -11.99
CA LEU A 7 16.93 3.49 -10.62
C LEU A 7 18.43 3.23 -10.42
N ALA A 8 19.15 2.91 -11.49
CA ALA A 8 20.61 2.74 -11.42
C ALA A 8 21.33 4.07 -11.11
N ASP A 9 20.76 5.21 -11.54
CA ASP A 9 21.35 6.52 -11.36
C ASP A 9 20.88 7.18 -10.06
N LEU A 10 19.60 6.96 -9.69
CA LEU A 10 19.00 7.54 -8.49
C LEU A 10 18.19 6.44 -7.80
N GLY A 11 18.66 5.98 -6.67
CA GLY A 11 18.03 4.90 -5.93
C GLY A 11 16.73 5.31 -5.25
N LEU A 12 15.93 4.31 -4.86
CA LEU A 12 14.63 4.55 -4.25
C LEU A 12 14.74 5.41 -2.98
N GLY A 13 15.75 5.15 -2.13
CA GLY A 13 15.95 5.92 -0.91
C GLY A 13 16.11 7.42 -1.17
N GLU A 14 16.85 7.75 -2.23
CA GLU A 14 17.06 9.14 -2.63
C GLU A 14 15.78 9.77 -3.17
N ILE A 15 15.02 9.00 -3.99
CA ILE A 15 13.73 9.47 -4.51
C ILE A 15 12.75 9.74 -3.38
N LEU A 16 12.65 8.83 -2.43
CA LEU A 16 11.76 8.99 -1.26
C LEU A 16 12.14 10.23 -0.47
N GLN A 17 13.44 10.47 -0.30
CA GLN A 17 13.92 11.63 0.43
C GLN A 17 13.57 12.94 -0.30
N ILE A 18 13.76 12.98 -1.61
CA ILE A 18 13.41 14.16 -2.43
C ILE A 18 11.92 14.47 -2.31
N VAL A 19 11.07 13.47 -2.48
CA VAL A 19 9.61 13.65 -2.40
C VAL A 19 9.18 14.07 -1.01
N SER A 20 9.76 13.45 0.03
CA SER A 20 9.45 13.76 1.41
C SER A 20 9.83 15.19 1.77
N LEU A 21 11.05 15.62 1.42
CA LEU A 21 11.53 16.96 1.73
C LEU A 21 10.77 18.05 0.96
N SER A 22 10.39 17.78 -0.28
CA SER A 22 9.63 18.74 -1.08
C SER A 22 8.13 18.69 -0.80
N ARG A 23 7.66 17.78 0.05
CA ARG A 23 6.26 17.63 0.47
C ARG A 23 5.28 17.54 -0.71
N LYS A 24 5.70 16.85 -1.76
CA LYS A 24 4.88 16.71 -2.96
C LYS A 24 3.85 15.61 -2.80
N SER A 25 2.72 15.81 -3.48
CA SER A 25 1.70 14.78 -3.64
C SER A 25 1.77 14.27 -5.08
N GLY A 26 1.64 12.97 -5.24
CA GLY A 26 1.70 12.38 -6.57
C GLY A 26 1.88 10.88 -6.52
N VAL A 27 2.16 10.31 -7.68
CA VAL A 27 2.32 8.87 -7.84
C VAL A 27 3.70 8.57 -8.42
N LEU A 28 4.45 7.73 -7.71
CA LEU A 28 5.73 7.22 -8.18
C LEU A 28 5.49 5.84 -8.79
N THR A 29 5.82 5.70 -10.07
CA THR A 29 5.74 4.44 -10.77
C THR A 29 7.14 3.91 -11.01
N LEU A 30 7.37 2.65 -10.63
CA LEU A 30 8.64 1.96 -10.79
C LEU A 30 8.47 0.80 -11.76
N GLN A 31 9.45 0.61 -12.65
CA GLN A 31 9.47 -0.55 -13.54
C GLN A 31 10.86 -1.17 -13.52
N SER A 32 10.93 -2.47 -13.28
CA SER A 32 12.18 -3.20 -13.21
C SER A 32 11.97 -4.66 -13.60
N ARG A 33 12.65 -5.11 -14.64
CA ARG A 33 12.65 -6.52 -15.07
C ARG A 33 11.24 -7.11 -15.24
N GLY A 34 10.33 -6.35 -15.88
CA GLY A 34 8.96 -6.79 -16.08
C GLY A 34 8.05 -6.66 -14.87
N ARG A 35 8.56 -6.14 -13.76
CA ARG A 35 7.78 -5.87 -12.55
C ARG A 35 7.41 -4.40 -12.50
N GLN A 36 6.29 -4.11 -11.90
CA GLN A 36 5.80 -2.74 -11.71
C GLN A 36 5.51 -2.49 -10.23
N GLY A 37 5.91 -1.32 -9.76
CA GLY A 37 5.58 -0.85 -8.42
C GLY A 37 4.98 0.53 -8.48
N ILE A 38 4.06 0.81 -7.55
CA ILE A 38 3.41 2.11 -7.45
C ILE A 38 3.43 2.54 -5.99
N ILE A 39 3.87 3.78 -5.75
CA ILE A 39 3.82 4.40 -4.43
C ILE A 39 3.07 5.72 -4.56
N VAL A 40 2.02 5.88 -3.76
CA VAL A 40 1.22 7.11 -3.74
C VAL A 40 1.63 7.95 -2.55
N PHE A 41 1.91 9.23 -2.83
CA PHE A 41 2.33 10.22 -1.81
C PHE A 41 1.27 11.28 -1.63
N ARG A 42 1.10 11.69 -0.38
CA ARG A 42 0.32 12.87 -0.03
C ARG A 42 1.17 13.75 0.89
N PHE A 43 1.47 14.96 0.42
CA PHE A 43 2.32 15.93 1.15
C PHE A 43 3.66 15.32 1.58
N GLY A 44 4.27 14.52 0.70
CA GLY A 44 5.56 13.90 0.93
C GLY A 44 5.52 12.60 1.71
N GLN A 45 4.34 12.15 2.14
CA GLN A 45 4.18 10.93 2.92
C GLN A 45 3.57 9.82 2.08
N VAL A 46 4.06 8.60 2.27
CA VAL A 46 3.51 7.43 1.59
C VAL A 46 2.16 7.08 2.20
N VAL A 47 1.12 7.06 1.36
CA VAL A 47 -0.23 6.69 1.79
C VAL A 47 -0.70 5.36 1.19
N ARG A 48 -0.03 4.89 0.16
CA ARG A 48 -0.38 3.62 -0.49
C ARG A 48 0.83 3.10 -1.27
N ALA A 49 0.96 1.78 -1.34
CA ALA A 49 1.98 1.15 -2.18
C ALA A 49 1.45 -0.19 -2.68
N THR A 50 1.71 -0.48 -3.96
CA THR A 50 1.33 -1.75 -4.58
C THR A 50 2.47 -2.26 -5.45
N SER A 51 2.54 -3.58 -5.62
CA SER A 51 3.56 -4.23 -6.45
C SER A 51 2.92 -5.36 -7.24
N SER A 52 3.34 -5.51 -8.49
CA SER A 52 2.91 -6.65 -9.31
C SER A 52 3.46 -7.98 -8.79
N SER A 53 4.53 -7.94 -7.97
CA SER A 53 5.19 -9.13 -7.42
C SER A 53 4.67 -9.54 -6.05
N ILE A 54 3.94 -8.68 -5.36
CA ILE A 54 3.51 -8.91 -3.98
C ILE A 54 2.02 -8.61 -3.87
N ARG A 55 1.27 -9.57 -3.34
CA ARG A 55 -0.16 -9.39 -3.07
C ARG A 55 -0.42 -9.51 -1.59
N TYR A 56 -1.17 -8.56 -1.06
CA TYR A 56 -1.62 -8.58 0.33
C TYR A 56 -3.13 -8.54 0.38
N PHE A 57 -3.69 -9.35 1.25
CA PHE A 57 -5.11 -9.34 1.55
C PHE A 57 -5.30 -8.92 2.99
N LEU A 58 -5.99 -7.82 3.20
CA LEU A 58 -6.20 -7.26 4.54
C LEU A 58 -6.85 -8.29 5.46
N GLY A 59 -7.86 -8.99 4.97
CA GLY A 59 -8.56 -9.99 5.76
C GLY A 59 -7.65 -11.10 6.29
N GLU A 60 -6.74 -11.59 5.45
CA GLU A 60 -5.80 -12.64 5.86
C GLU A 60 -4.85 -12.17 6.95
N ASP A 61 -4.33 -10.95 6.82
CA ASP A 61 -3.40 -10.41 7.82
C ASP A 61 -4.10 -10.13 9.15
N LEU A 62 -5.33 -9.63 9.10
CA LEU A 62 -6.13 -9.41 10.31
C LEU A 62 -6.42 -10.71 11.03
N LEU A 63 -6.70 -11.76 10.27
CA LEU A 63 -6.95 -13.10 10.83
C LEU A 63 -5.69 -13.67 11.49
N LYS A 64 -4.55 -13.56 10.83
CA LYS A 64 -3.26 -14.02 11.37
C LYS A 64 -2.90 -13.32 12.68
N ARG A 65 -3.22 -12.05 12.81
CA ARG A 65 -2.95 -11.25 13.99
C ARG A 65 -4.03 -11.34 15.06
N LYS A 66 -5.06 -12.14 14.79
CA LYS A 66 -6.18 -12.32 15.71
C LYS A 66 -6.94 -11.02 16.02
N VAL A 67 -6.89 -10.06 15.10
CA VAL A 67 -7.71 -8.84 15.18
C VAL A 67 -9.16 -9.18 14.94
N VAL A 68 -9.40 -10.13 14.04
CA VAL A 68 -10.73 -10.68 13.75
C VAL A 68 -10.65 -12.21 13.81
N ASP A 69 -11.79 -12.86 14.09
CA ASP A 69 -11.91 -14.31 13.94
C ASP A 69 -12.52 -14.65 12.58
N GLU A 70 -12.57 -15.94 12.26
CA GLU A 70 -13.08 -16.39 10.96
C GLU A 70 -14.55 -16.01 10.77
N GLU A 71 -15.35 -16.12 11.82
CA GLU A 71 -16.78 -15.80 11.76
C GLU A 71 -16.98 -14.32 11.42
N CYS A 72 -16.28 -13.44 12.11
CA CYS A 72 -16.35 -12.00 11.88
C CYS A 72 -15.90 -11.66 10.45
N LEU A 73 -14.77 -12.23 10.01
CA LEU A 73 -14.27 -12.00 8.66
C LEU A 73 -15.24 -12.47 7.59
N ASN A 74 -15.81 -13.65 7.75
CA ASN A 74 -16.77 -14.20 6.78
C ASN A 74 -18.01 -13.33 6.68
N LYS A 75 -18.52 -12.84 7.80
CA LYS A 75 -19.69 -11.93 7.81
C LYS A 75 -19.35 -10.61 7.11
N ALA A 76 -18.18 -10.07 7.36
CA ALA A 76 -17.74 -8.83 6.71
C ALA A 76 -17.58 -9.00 5.22
N LEU A 77 -17.03 -10.12 4.77
CA LEU A 77 -16.89 -10.44 3.35
C LEU A 77 -18.25 -10.59 2.67
N GLN A 78 -19.25 -11.15 3.36
CA GLN A 78 -20.60 -11.23 2.83
C GLN A 78 -21.20 -9.84 2.65
N VAL A 79 -21.00 -8.93 3.59
CA VAL A 79 -21.42 -7.53 3.47
C VAL A 79 -20.77 -6.88 2.26
N GLN A 80 -19.48 -7.11 2.08
CA GLN A 80 -18.73 -6.55 0.96
C GLN A 80 -19.28 -7.05 -0.37
N GLN A 81 -19.56 -8.35 -0.49
CA GLN A 81 -20.16 -8.93 -1.67
C GLN A 81 -21.57 -8.36 -1.94
N GLY A 82 -22.37 -8.19 -0.89
CA GLY A 82 -23.71 -7.61 -1.00
C GLY A 82 -23.71 -6.18 -1.52
N SER A 83 -22.64 -5.44 -1.29
CA SER A 83 -22.47 -4.08 -1.82
C SER A 83 -21.83 -4.06 -3.22
N ALA A 84 -21.65 -5.23 -3.85
CA ALA A 84 -20.93 -5.39 -5.12
C ALA A 84 -19.50 -4.84 -5.04
N TYR A 85 -18.85 -5.04 -3.88
CA TYR A 85 -17.48 -4.59 -3.59
C TYR A 85 -17.30 -3.08 -3.64
N LYS A 86 -18.37 -2.30 -3.53
CA LYS A 86 -18.29 -0.84 -3.46
C LYS A 86 -17.72 -0.36 -2.12
N GLU A 87 -17.98 -1.11 -1.05
CA GLU A 87 -17.41 -0.82 0.27
C GLU A 87 -16.13 -1.62 0.47
N LYS A 88 -15.11 -0.98 1.01
CA LYS A 88 -13.85 -1.65 1.33
C LYS A 88 -13.98 -2.40 2.66
N LEU A 89 -13.21 -3.45 2.80
CA LEU A 89 -13.26 -4.33 3.98
C LEU A 89 -12.94 -3.58 5.28
N GLY A 90 -11.91 -2.73 5.27
CA GLY A 90 -11.53 -1.96 6.46
C GLY A 90 -12.68 -1.15 7.04
N PRO A 91 -13.29 -0.24 6.26
CA PRO A 91 -14.46 0.51 6.72
C PRO A 91 -15.63 -0.35 7.19
N ILE A 92 -15.90 -1.47 6.54
CA ILE A 92 -16.95 -2.40 6.96
C ILE A 92 -16.68 -2.92 8.37
N LEU A 93 -15.45 -3.39 8.61
CA LEU A 93 -15.06 -3.92 9.91
C LEU A 93 -15.15 -2.86 11.02
N ILE A 94 -14.72 -1.64 10.72
CA ILE A 94 -14.77 -0.52 11.67
C ILE A 94 -16.20 -0.13 11.99
N ASN A 95 -17.03 0.08 10.97
CA ASN A 95 -18.36 0.67 11.14
C ASN A 95 -19.44 -0.33 11.53
N ARG A 96 -19.32 -1.59 11.08
CA ARG A 96 -20.36 -2.59 11.31
C ARG A 96 -19.98 -3.67 12.33
N PHE A 97 -18.70 -3.87 12.58
CA PHE A 97 -18.22 -4.92 13.48
C PHE A 97 -17.43 -4.36 14.66
N ASN A 98 -17.37 -3.04 14.79
CA ASN A 98 -16.72 -2.33 15.90
C ASN A 98 -15.26 -2.72 16.10
N ILE A 99 -14.56 -3.05 15.03
CA ILE A 99 -13.12 -3.32 15.10
C ILE A 99 -12.41 -1.96 15.28
N PRO A 100 -11.47 -1.84 16.23
CA PRO A 100 -10.79 -0.57 16.46
C PRO A 100 -10.04 -0.08 15.22
N VAL A 101 -10.22 1.20 14.90
CA VAL A 101 -9.55 1.83 13.75
C VAL A 101 -8.04 1.64 13.82
N GLU A 102 -7.46 1.79 15.01
CA GLU A 102 -6.02 1.69 15.22
C GLU A 102 -5.47 0.32 14.83
N LYS A 103 -6.23 -0.73 15.07
CA LYS A 103 -5.83 -2.09 14.72
C LYS A 103 -5.79 -2.29 13.20
N ILE A 104 -6.79 -1.75 12.50
CA ILE A 104 -6.84 -1.81 11.05
C ILE A 104 -5.70 -0.97 10.44
N GLU A 105 -5.51 0.25 10.93
CA GLU A 105 -4.46 1.14 10.43
C GLU A 105 -3.07 0.56 10.63
N GLU A 106 -2.82 -0.09 11.76
CA GLU A 106 -1.54 -0.75 12.03
C GLU A 106 -1.23 -1.82 11.00
N VAL A 107 -2.20 -2.67 10.68
CA VAL A 107 -2.02 -3.73 9.69
C VAL A 107 -1.79 -3.15 8.30
N VAL A 108 -2.59 -2.16 7.91
CA VAL A 108 -2.46 -1.49 6.60
C VAL A 108 -1.08 -0.83 6.48
N ARG A 109 -0.64 -0.15 7.53
CA ARG A 109 0.69 0.49 7.53
C ARG A 109 1.81 -0.53 7.30
N GLU A 110 1.74 -1.67 7.98
CA GLU A 110 2.76 -2.70 7.82
C GLU A 110 2.72 -3.33 6.43
N GLN A 111 1.54 -3.48 5.84
CA GLN A 111 1.44 -3.94 4.46
C GLN A 111 2.14 -2.97 3.49
N ILE A 112 1.88 -1.68 3.65
CA ILE A 112 2.50 -0.63 2.85
C ILE A 112 4.04 -0.67 3.02
N GLU A 113 4.51 -0.75 4.25
CA GLU A 113 5.94 -0.81 4.55
C GLU A 113 6.62 -2.00 3.89
N ARG A 114 6.00 -3.18 3.92
CA ARG A 114 6.58 -4.36 3.29
C ARG A 114 6.70 -4.19 1.78
N VAL A 115 5.70 -3.59 1.14
CA VAL A 115 5.75 -3.33 -0.30
C VAL A 115 6.87 -2.34 -0.62
N VAL A 116 6.93 -1.23 0.11
CA VAL A 116 7.97 -0.20 -0.10
C VAL A 116 9.36 -0.81 0.12
N TYR A 117 9.57 -1.57 1.20
CA TYR A 117 10.85 -2.20 1.46
C TYR A 117 11.27 -3.16 0.35
N SER A 118 10.32 -3.85 -0.28
CA SER A 118 10.64 -4.77 -1.38
C SER A 118 11.24 -4.03 -2.58
N PHE A 119 10.89 -2.75 -2.77
CA PHE A 119 11.41 -1.95 -3.88
C PHE A 119 12.86 -1.53 -3.68
N PHE A 120 13.39 -1.55 -2.46
CA PHE A 120 14.78 -1.17 -2.22
C PHE A 120 15.78 -2.12 -2.87
N SER A 121 15.37 -3.34 -3.21
CA SER A 121 16.19 -4.29 -3.95
C SER A 121 16.17 -4.05 -5.46
N TRP A 122 15.33 -3.15 -5.94
CA TRP A 122 15.25 -2.81 -7.36
C TRP A 122 16.31 -1.76 -7.67
N ASP A 123 17.45 -2.22 -8.14
CA ASP A 123 18.63 -1.39 -8.40
C ASP A 123 18.79 -0.98 -9.85
N GLU A 124 17.88 -1.43 -10.72
CA GLU A 124 17.83 -1.05 -12.13
C GLU A 124 16.37 -0.92 -12.56
N GLY A 125 16.17 -0.20 -13.66
CA GLY A 125 14.84 0.04 -14.19
C GLY A 125 14.54 1.53 -14.22
N SER A 126 13.30 1.85 -14.50
CA SER A 126 12.85 3.24 -14.65
C SER A 126 11.96 3.68 -13.50
N PHE A 127 11.94 4.98 -13.25
CA PHE A 127 10.99 5.58 -12.33
C PHE A 127 10.38 6.84 -12.94
N GLU A 128 9.15 7.12 -12.56
CA GLU A 128 8.44 8.34 -12.96
C GLU A 128 7.57 8.80 -11.80
N PHE A 129 7.75 10.05 -11.41
CA PHE A 129 6.92 10.69 -10.39
C PHE A 129 6.11 11.81 -11.02
N GLU A 130 4.79 11.73 -10.85
CA GLU A 130 3.85 12.76 -11.34
C GLU A 130 2.93 13.23 -10.25
#